data_c80eebcf70ea7c4a1bb4df330ac067f2
#
_entry.id   c80eebcf70ea7c4a1bb4df330ac067f2
#
_cell.length_a   1.000
_cell.length_b   1.000
_cell.length_c   1.000
_cell.angle_alpha   90.00
_cell.angle_beta   90.00
_cell.angle_gamma   90.00
#
_symmetry.space_group_name_H-M   'P 1'
#
loop_
_entity.id
_entity.type
_entity.pdbx_description
1 polymer ?
#
loop_
_entity_poly.entity_id
_entity_poly.type
_entity_poly.pdbx_seq_one_letter_code
_entity_poly.pdbx_strand_id
1 'polypeptide(L)'
;KEMPYLYLMSLWIWRNVTKYIYTWSKKWKYFIADNILGKEEFFDEKETGKVVKITKDQRLSVEKILDIYGNDILRLAYSYLQNMQDSEDILQETLIKYMQKAPVLHNESQQKAWIFRVAINLCKDKLRYKKRHGTDELKETLTEGKRADLAFVWDAVKSLPVKYREVIHLFYYEGYPVKEIAGILQRKESTIRSDLRRGREKLKNILKEEYDFE
;
A
#
# COMPACT_ATOMS: atom_id res chain seq x y z
N LYS A 1 27.25 0.63 7.15
CA LYS A 1 26.59 -0.01 8.29
C LYS A 1 25.09 0.13 8.08
N GLU A 2 24.41 -0.96 7.78
CA GLU A 2 22.96 -0.97 7.68
C GLU A 2 22.36 -0.79 9.07
N MET A 3 21.32 0.01 9.18
CA MET A 3 20.68 0.32 10.45
C MET A 3 19.89 -0.92 10.91
N PRO A 4 20.30 -1.64 11.95
CA PRO A 4 19.70 -2.92 12.35
C PRO A 4 18.21 -2.81 12.70
N TYR A 5 17.75 -1.64 13.13
CA TYR A 5 16.33 -1.40 13.45
C TYR A 5 15.41 -1.36 12.22
N LEU A 6 15.92 -1.04 11.02
CA LEU A 6 15.11 -1.13 9.79
C LEU A 6 14.84 -2.59 9.39
N TYR A 7 15.78 -3.49 9.71
CA TYR A 7 15.59 -4.93 9.54
C TYR A 7 14.62 -5.47 10.60
N LEU A 8 14.77 -5.05 11.86
CA LEU A 8 13.83 -5.39 12.94
C LEU A 8 12.43 -4.82 12.68
N MET A 9 12.35 -3.63 12.04
CA MET A 9 11.11 -3.03 11.59
C MET A 9 10.38 -3.91 10.57
N SER A 10 11.10 -4.48 9.60
CA SER A 10 10.51 -5.38 8.61
C SER A 10 9.89 -6.62 9.27
N LEU A 11 10.58 -7.22 10.25
CA LEU A 11 10.12 -8.38 11.00
C LEU A 11 8.93 -8.06 11.92
N TRP A 12 8.92 -6.90 12.57
CA TRP A 12 7.86 -6.49 13.50
C TRP A 12 6.57 -6.11 12.77
N ILE A 13 6.68 -5.33 11.68
CA ILE A 13 5.54 -4.99 10.82
C ILE A 13 4.95 -6.27 10.24
N TRP A 14 5.81 -7.20 9.77
CA TRP A 14 5.38 -8.49 9.25
C TRP A 14 4.55 -9.28 10.27
N ARG A 15 4.93 -9.26 11.54
CA ARG A 15 4.30 -10.08 12.59
C ARG A 15 3.03 -9.47 13.21
N ASN A 16 2.91 -8.14 13.28
CA ASN A 16 1.80 -7.47 13.99
C ASN A 16 0.74 -6.92 13.04
N VAL A 17 1.14 -6.25 11.97
CA VAL A 17 0.21 -5.76 10.95
C VAL A 17 -0.42 -6.94 10.18
N THR A 18 0.36 -8.02 9.94
CA THR A 18 -0.17 -9.22 9.31
C THR A 18 -1.25 -9.91 10.12
N LYS A 19 -1.18 -9.96 11.45
CA LYS A 19 -2.19 -10.63 12.27
C LYS A 19 -3.52 -9.88 12.27
N TYR A 20 -3.48 -8.55 12.31
CA TYR A 20 -4.68 -7.70 12.25
C TYR A 20 -5.28 -7.70 10.85
N ILE A 21 -4.46 -7.50 9.82
CA ILE A 21 -4.86 -7.56 8.42
C ILE A 21 -5.30 -8.98 8.02
N TYR A 22 -4.70 -10.05 8.59
CA TYR A 22 -5.09 -11.43 8.29
C TYR A 22 -6.49 -11.76 8.79
N THR A 23 -6.86 -11.39 10.00
CA THR A 23 -8.22 -11.60 10.54
C THR A 23 -9.25 -10.77 9.77
N TRP A 24 -8.84 -9.60 9.35
CA TRP A 24 -9.65 -8.64 8.63
C TRP A 24 -9.75 -8.99 7.14
N SER A 25 -8.64 -9.43 6.50
CA SER A 25 -8.62 -9.87 5.10
C SER A 25 -9.55 -11.06 4.84
N LYS A 26 -9.73 -11.98 5.81
CA LYS A 26 -10.73 -13.05 5.69
C LYS A 26 -12.16 -12.51 5.58
N LYS A 27 -12.54 -11.60 6.49
CA LYS A 27 -13.88 -10.97 6.47
C LYS A 27 -14.09 -10.17 5.18
N TRP A 28 -13.02 -9.54 4.69
CA TRP A 28 -13.02 -8.73 3.47
C TRP A 28 -13.00 -9.55 2.18
N LYS A 29 -12.31 -10.68 2.16
CA LYS A 29 -12.38 -11.64 1.05
C LYS A 29 -13.82 -12.09 0.78
N TYR A 30 -14.58 -12.39 1.84
CA TYR A 30 -16.01 -12.72 1.73
C TYR A 30 -16.82 -11.52 1.23
N PHE A 31 -16.54 -10.31 1.72
CA PHE A 31 -17.23 -9.10 1.28
C PHE A 31 -16.97 -8.76 -0.20
N ILE A 32 -15.72 -8.86 -0.67
CA ILE A 32 -15.37 -8.66 -2.09
C ILE A 32 -15.94 -9.79 -2.94
N ALA A 33 -15.84 -11.05 -2.48
CA ALA A 33 -16.41 -12.18 -3.18
C ALA A 33 -17.92 -12.00 -3.37
N ASP A 34 -18.66 -11.58 -2.35
CA ASP A 34 -20.12 -11.38 -2.43
C ASP A 34 -20.50 -10.11 -3.19
N ASN A 35 -19.79 -8.99 -3.00
CA ASN A 35 -20.25 -7.70 -3.53
C ASN A 35 -19.64 -7.34 -4.90
N ILE A 36 -18.45 -7.82 -5.22
CA ILE A 36 -17.77 -7.54 -6.50
C ILE A 36 -17.79 -8.78 -7.39
N LEU A 37 -17.39 -9.94 -6.85
CA LEU A 37 -17.26 -11.18 -7.62
C LEU A 37 -18.56 -11.97 -7.72
N GLY A 38 -19.51 -11.76 -6.79
CA GLY A 38 -20.85 -12.37 -6.80
C GLY A 38 -21.78 -11.80 -7.87
N LYS A 39 -21.48 -10.64 -8.45
CA LYS A 39 -22.29 -10.00 -9.49
C LYS A 39 -21.78 -10.38 -10.88
N GLU A 40 -22.69 -10.76 -11.77
CA GLU A 40 -22.36 -11.00 -13.18
C GLU A 40 -22.09 -9.71 -13.96
N GLU A 41 -22.57 -8.58 -13.43
CA GLU A 41 -22.44 -7.26 -14.04
C GLU A 41 -21.99 -6.25 -12.98
N PHE A 42 -21.02 -5.41 -13.34
CA PHE A 42 -20.52 -4.31 -12.52
C PHE A 42 -20.78 -2.98 -13.23
N PHE A 43 -21.34 -2.00 -12.50
CA PHE A 43 -21.58 -0.66 -13.04
C PHE A 43 -20.38 0.23 -12.74
N ASP A 44 -19.66 0.65 -13.77
CA ASP A 44 -18.54 1.59 -13.64
C ASP A 44 -19.04 3.03 -13.72
N GLU A 45 -19.31 3.59 -12.55
CA GLU A 45 -19.84 4.94 -12.41
C GLU A 45 -18.78 6.03 -12.66
N LYS A 46 -17.49 5.70 -12.49
CA LYS A 46 -16.42 6.70 -12.49
C LYS A 46 -15.73 6.95 -13.83
N GLU A 47 -15.53 5.93 -14.66
CA GLU A 47 -14.78 6.09 -15.92
C GLU A 47 -15.65 6.05 -17.17
N THR A 48 -16.68 5.24 -17.24
CA THR A 48 -17.43 5.06 -18.51
C THR A 48 -18.95 5.08 -18.38
N GLY A 49 -19.50 4.98 -17.18
CA GLY A 49 -20.95 4.82 -16.97
C GLY A 49 -21.54 3.59 -17.64
N LYS A 50 -20.71 2.59 -17.97
CA LYS A 50 -21.12 1.37 -18.67
C LYS A 50 -21.14 0.17 -17.74
N VAL A 51 -22.09 -0.74 -18.01
CA VAL A 51 -22.12 -2.05 -17.36
C VAL A 51 -21.00 -2.92 -17.93
N VAL A 52 -20.07 -3.32 -17.09
CA VAL A 52 -18.98 -4.22 -17.45
C VAL A 52 -19.38 -5.64 -17.06
N LYS A 53 -19.50 -6.53 -18.07
CA LYS A 53 -19.71 -7.96 -17.83
C LYS A 53 -18.39 -8.62 -17.43
N ILE A 54 -18.40 -9.34 -16.32
CA ILE A 54 -17.23 -10.02 -15.79
C ILE A 54 -17.29 -11.50 -16.19
N THR A 55 -16.29 -11.96 -16.93
CA THR A 55 -16.18 -13.38 -17.30
C THR A 55 -15.70 -14.22 -16.11
N LYS A 56 -15.99 -15.53 -16.13
CA LYS A 56 -15.53 -16.47 -15.10
C LYS A 56 -14.01 -16.47 -14.94
N ASP A 57 -13.28 -16.37 -16.04
CA ASP A 57 -11.79 -16.34 -16.03
C ASP A 57 -11.25 -15.06 -15.42
N GLN A 58 -11.90 -13.92 -15.65
CA GLN A 58 -11.55 -12.64 -15.01
C GLN A 58 -11.77 -12.71 -13.50
N ARG A 59 -12.87 -13.33 -13.03
CA ARG A 59 -13.13 -13.54 -11.59
C ARG A 59 -12.03 -14.36 -10.94
N LEU A 60 -11.71 -15.52 -11.51
CA LEU A 60 -10.65 -16.40 -10.99
C LEU A 60 -9.29 -15.68 -10.96
N SER A 61 -9.02 -14.83 -11.95
CA SER A 61 -7.79 -14.03 -12.00
C SER A 61 -7.75 -12.99 -10.89
N VAL A 62 -8.87 -12.32 -10.61
CA VAL A 62 -8.96 -11.30 -9.54
C VAL A 62 -8.91 -11.93 -8.16
N GLU A 63 -9.55 -13.07 -7.95
CA GLU A 63 -9.46 -13.83 -6.70
C GLU A 63 -8.00 -14.19 -6.38
N LYS A 64 -7.24 -14.68 -7.37
CA LYS A 64 -5.80 -14.94 -7.21
C LYS A 64 -5.01 -13.69 -6.84
N ILE A 65 -5.29 -12.56 -7.50
CA ILE A 65 -4.65 -11.27 -7.19
C ILE A 65 -4.97 -10.84 -5.76
N LEU A 66 -6.21 -10.95 -5.34
CA LEU A 66 -6.64 -10.62 -3.99
C LEU A 66 -5.94 -11.50 -2.95
N ASP A 67 -5.84 -12.81 -3.23
CA ASP A 67 -5.19 -13.76 -2.33
C ASP A 67 -3.69 -13.52 -2.18
N ILE A 68 -3.01 -13.21 -3.28
CA ILE A 68 -1.55 -13.04 -3.29
C ILE A 68 -1.16 -11.64 -2.85
N TYR A 69 -1.81 -10.59 -3.36
CA TYR A 69 -1.38 -9.19 -3.21
C TYR A 69 -2.32 -8.31 -2.38
N GLY A 70 -3.51 -8.80 -1.98
CA GLY A 70 -4.50 -7.99 -1.28
C GLY A 70 -3.96 -7.34 0.00
N ASN A 71 -3.25 -8.11 0.81
CA ASN A 71 -2.63 -7.59 2.03
C ASN A 71 -1.51 -6.57 1.74
N ASP A 72 -0.71 -6.81 0.70
CA ASP A 72 0.38 -5.91 0.31
C ASP A 72 -0.19 -4.57 -0.18
N ILE A 73 -1.27 -4.60 -0.98
CA ILE A 73 -1.97 -3.40 -1.45
C ILE A 73 -2.54 -2.61 -0.27
N LEU A 74 -3.18 -3.27 0.69
CA LEU A 74 -3.75 -2.61 1.88
C LEU A 74 -2.66 -1.93 2.70
N ARG A 75 -1.56 -2.61 2.99
CA ARG A 75 -0.44 -2.05 3.74
C ARG A 75 0.19 -0.86 3.03
N LEU A 76 0.38 -1.00 1.71
CA LEU A 76 0.88 0.08 0.88
C LEU A 76 -0.07 1.29 0.94
N ALA A 77 -1.36 1.08 0.70
CA ALA A 77 -2.36 2.14 0.74
C ALA A 77 -2.43 2.81 2.12
N TYR A 78 -2.43 2.02 3.20
CA TYR A 78 -2.40 2.54 4.56
C TYR A 78 -1.12 3.35 4.86
N SER A 79 0.02 2.95 4.32
CA SER A 79 1.25 3.74 4.44
C SER A 79 1.14 5.14 3.81
N TYR A 80 0.28 5.31 2.80
CA TYR A 80 0.03 6.61 2.16
C TYR A 80 -1.06 7.42 2.87
N LEU A 81 -2.20 6.78 3.17
CA LEU A 81 -3.45 7.45 3.51
C LEU A 81 -3.68 7.55 5.00
N GLN A 82 -3.08 6.66 5.80
CA GLN A 82 -3.23 6.58 7.26
C GLN A 82 -4.71 6.48 7.69
N ASN A 83 -5.55 5.92 6.84
CA ASN A 83 -6.96 5.67 7.05
C ASN A 83 -7.31 4.32 6.44
N MET A 84 -7.96 3.44 7.24
CA MET A 84 -8.22 2.06 6.83
C MET A 84 -9.29 1.99 5.75
N GLN A 85 -10.37 2.74 5.91
CA GLN A 85 -11.48 2.78 4.94
C GLN A 85 -11.01 3.25 3.57
N ASP A 86 -10.21 4.33 3.53
CA ASP A 86 -9.62 4.79 2.27
C ASP A 86 -8.68 3.75 1.66
N SER A 87 -7.94 3.01 2.50
CA SER A 87 -7.03 1.96 2.02
C SER A 87 -7.78 0.80 1.38
N GLU A 88 -8.94 0.48 1.92
CA GLU A 88 -9.87 -0.50 1.39
C GLU A 88 -10.43 -0.07 0.04
N ASP A 89 -10.85 1.19 -0.07
CA ASP A 89 -11.30 1.77 -1.34
C ASP A 89 -10.21 1.63 -2.41
N ILE A 90 -8.94 1.89 -2.05
CA ILE A 90 -7.80 1.73 -2.96
C ILE A 90 -7.62 0.28 -3.39
N LEU A 91 -7.76 -0.68 -2.47
CA LEU A 91 -7.69 -2.11 -2.82
C LEU A 91 -8.78 -2.46 -3.82
N GLN A 92 -10.04 -2.09 -3.54
CA GLN A 92 -11.18 -2.35 -4.44
C GLN A 92 -10.94 -1.76 -5.82
N GLU A 93 -10.59 -0.47 -5.87
CA GLU A 93 -10.40 0.22 -7.15
C GLU A 93 -9.20 -0.34 -7.93
N THR A 94 -8.16 -0.84 -7.24
CA THR A 94 -7.04 -1.53 -7.87
C THR A 94 -7.49 -2.83 -8.54
N LEU A 95 -8.32 -3.63 -7.87
CA LEU A 95 -8.88 -4.86 -8.42
C LEU A 95 -9.83 -4.59 -9.61
N ILE A 96 -10.67 -3.56 -9.50
CA ILE A 96 -11.54 -3.12 -10.59
C ILE A 96 -10.71 -2.73 -11.82
N LYS A 97 -9.67 -1.92 -11.65
CA LYS A 97 -8.78 -1.53 -12.75
C LYS A 97 -8.02 -2.73 -13.35
N TYR A 98 -7.69 -3.72 -12.54
CA TYR A 98 -7.10 -4.97 -13.04
C TYR A 98 -8.08 -5.72 -13.94
N MET A 99 -9.35 -5.86 -13.53
CA MET A 99 -10.40 -6.48 -14.35
C MET A 99 -10.64 -5.74 -15.67
N GLN A 100 -10.76 -4.42 -15.59
CA GLN A 100 -11.06 -3.60 -16.77
C GLN A 100 -9.94 -3.59 -17.81
N LYS A 101 -8.70 -3.51 -17.35
CA LYS A 101 -7.55 -3.37 -18.28
C LYS A 101 -7.00 -4.70 -18.74
N ALA A 102 -7.30 -5.80 -18.04
CA ALA A 102 -6.81 -7.15 -18.31
C ALA A 102 -5.37 -7.15 -18.88
N PRO A 103 -4.38 -6.58 -18.16
CA PRO A 103 -3.05 -6.37 -18.70
C PRO A 103 -2.39 -7.70 -19.02
N VAL A 104 -1.73 -7.78 -20.18
CA VAL A 104 -0.89 -8.94 -20.52
C VAL A 104 0.41 -8.82 -19.74
N LEU A 105 0.58 -9.68 -18.73
CA LEU A 105 1.72 -9.69 -17.84
C LEU A 105 2.38 -11.08 -17.92
N HIS A 106 3.69 -11.07 -18.23
CA HIS A 106 4.41 -12.31 -18.58
C HIS A 106 4.98 -13.04 -17.36
N ASN A 107 5.07 -12.37 -16.21
CA ASN A 107 5.58 -12.95 -14.97
C ASN A 107 5.04 -12.23 -13.72
N GLU A 108 5.21 -12.87 -12.55
CA GLU A 108 4.74 -12.35 -11.26
C GLU A 108 5.35 -10.99 -10.90
N SER A 109 6.62 -10.76 -11.23
CA SER A 109 7.28 -9.47 -10.95
C SER A 109 6.62 -8.31 -11.71
N GLN A 110 6.31 -8.53 -13.00
CA GLN A 110 5.58 -7.54 -13.80
C GLN A 110 4.16 -7.33 -13.28
N GLN A 111 3.49 -8.41 -12.84
CA GLN A 111 2.15 -8.35 -12.28
C GLN A 111 2.15 -7.55 -10.97
N LYS A 112 3.05 -7.88 -10.05
CA LYS A 112 3.21 -7.16 -8.79
C LYS A 112 3.54 -5.68 -9.04
N ALA A 113 4.51 -5.38 -9.91
CA ALA A 113 4.89 -4.01 -10.24
C ALA A 113 3.74 -3.19 -10.86
N TRP A 114 2.92 -3.80 -11.71
CA TRP A 114 1.75 -3.15 -12.30
C TRP A 114 0.69 -2.83 -11.24
N ILE A 115 0.36 -3.81 -10.39
CA ILE A 115 -0.61 -3.67 -9.30
C ILE A 115 -0.19 -2.55 -8.34
N PHE A 116 1.06 -2.57 -7.88
CA PHE A 116 1.58 -1.54 -6.98
C PHE A 116 1.57 -0.15 -7.64
N ARG A 117 1.90 -0.05 -8.92
CA ARG A 117 1.82 1.23 -9.66
C ARG A 117 0.41 1.78 -9.68
N VAL A 118 -0.59 0.94 -9.96
CA VAL A 118 -1.99 1.35 -9.96
C VAL A 118 -2.41 1.81 -8.56
N ALA A 119 -2.15 1.03 -7.51
CA ALA A 119 -2.47 1.38 -6.14
C ALA A 119 -1.80 2.69 -5.70
N ILE A 120 -0.52 2.89 -6.01
CA ILE A 120 0.22 4.12 -5.69
C ILE A 120 -0.40 5.35 -6.38
N ASN A 121 -0.77 5.22 -7.67
CA ASN A 121 -1.40 6.32 -8.38
C ASN A 121 -2.75 6.69 -7.76
N LEU A 122 -3.57 5.70 -7.42
CA LEU A 122 -4.84 5.91 -6.73
C LEU A 122 -4.65 6.59 -5.36
N CYS A 123 -3.67 6.15 -4.57
CA CYS A 123 -3.33 6.82 -3.30
C CYS A 123 -2.95 8.29 -3.51
N LYS A 124 -2.11 8.58 -4.51
CA LYS A 124 -1.69 9.95 -4.82
C LYS A 124 -2.87 10.81 -5.29
N ASP A 125 -3.78 10.25 -6.06
CA ASP A 125 -5.00 10.93 -6.49
C ASP A 125 -5.91 11.25 -5.31
N LYS A 126 -6.12 10.29 -4.40
CA LYS A 126 -6.89 10.47 -3.17
C LYS A 126 -6.28 11.57 -2.27
N LEU A 127 -4.95 11.56 -2.08
CA LEU A 127 -4.24 12.61 -1.32
C LEU A 127 -4.39 13.99 -1.99
N ARG A 128 -4.30 14.06 -3.31
CA ARG A 128 -4.52 15.31 -4.05
C ARG A 128 -5.95 15.81 -3.92
N TYR A 129 -6.92 14.91 -3.95
CA TYR A 129 -8.33 15.23 -3.73
C TYR A 129 -8.55 15.80 -2.32
N LYS A 130 -8.09 15.09 -1.27
CA LYS A 130 -8.20 15.54 0.13
C LYS A 130 -7.58 16.93 0.32
N LYS A 131 -6.39 17.17 -0.21
CA LYS A 131 -5.71 18.47 -0.12
C LYS A 131 -6.50 19.60 -0.78
N ARG A 132 -7.21 19.33 -1.88
CA ARG A 132 -8.02 20.36 -2.58
C ARG A 132 -9.33 20.67 -1.90
N HIS A 133 -9.93 19.70 -1.20
CA HIS A 133 -11.26 19.81 -0.61
C HIS A 133 -11.23 20.05 0.90
N GLY A 134 -10.04 20.20 1.49
CA GLY A 134 -9.89 20.54 2.92
C GLY A 134 -10.43 19.46 3.88
N THR A 135 -10.62 18.24 3.40
CA THR A 135 -11.02 17.11 4.23
C THR A 135 -9.78 16.55 4.95
N ASP A 136 -9.25 17.32 5.90
CA ASP A 136 -8.33 16.78 6.91
C ASP A 136 -9.17 15.97 7.91
N GLU A 137 -9.52 14.73 7.52
CA GLU A 137 -10.04 13.74 8.45
C GLU A 137 -8.97 13.44 9.49
N LEU A 138 -9.41 13.38 10.75
CA LEU A 138 -8.61 12.96 11.89
C LEU A 138 -7.80 11.71 11.51
N LYS A 139 -6.47 11.81 11.64
CA LYS A 139 -5.60 10.66 11.48
C LYS A 139 -6.06 9.58 12.44
N GLU A 140 -6.56 8.48 11.91
CA GLU A 140 -6.87 7.32 12.74
C GLU A 140 -5.57 6.84 13.39
N THR A 141 -5.46 7.09 14.67
CA THR A 141 -4.46 6.44 15.49
C THR A 141 -5.01 5.05 15.74
N LEU A 142 -4.45 4.04 15.07
CA LEU A 142 -4.69 2.66 15.45
C LEU A 142 -4.16 2.52 16.87
N THR A 143 -5.08 2.58 17.86
CA THR A 143 -4.80 2.27 19.25
C THR A 143 -4.60 0.77 19.36
N GLU A 144 -3.42 0.28 18.97
CA GLU A 144 -3.02 -1.09 19.21
C GLU A 144 -2.68 -1.28 20.67
N GLY A 145 -3.44 -2.20 21.29
CA GLY A 145 -3.11 -2.70 22.60
C GLY A 145 -1.71 -3.31 22.64
N LYS A 146 -0.88 -2.76 23.51
CA LYS A 146 0.30 -3.36 24.14
C LYS A 146 1.23 -4.20 23.25
N ARG A 147 2.13 -3.56 22.51
CA ARG A 147 3.50 -4.00 22.25
C ARG A 147 4.38 -2.80 21.95
N ALA A 148 4.96 -2.24 23.03
CA ALA A 148 5.62 -0.94 23.07
C ALA A 148 6.94 -0.85 22.26
N ASP A 149 7.59 -1.99 21.95
CA ASP A 149 9.01 -1.94 21.64
C ASP A 149 9.40 -1.40 20.25
N LEU A 150 8.49 -1.36 19.28
CA LEU A 150 8.81 -0.82 17.93
C LEU A 150 7.67 0.00 17.31
N ALA A 151 6.58 0.27 18.01
CA ALA A 151 5.47 1.11 17.53
C ALA A 151 5.97 2.52 17.18
N PHE A 152 6.92 3.04 17.97
CA PHE A 152 7.56 4.34 17.76
C PHE A 152 8.28 4.45 16.40
N VAL A 153 8.90 3.37 15.91
CA VAL A 153 9.55 3.38 14.58
C VAL A 153 8.52 3.54 13.46
N TRP A 154 7.35 2.89 13.62
CA TRP A 154 6.26 3.03 12.66
C TRP A 154 5.67 4.44 12.66
N ASP A 155 5.50 5.04 13.84
CA ASP A 155 5.02 6.41 13.97
C ASP A 155 6.03 7.41 13.37
N ALA A 156 7.32 7.18 13.59
CA ALA A 156 8.39 7.94 12.94
C ALA A 156 8.36 7.80 11.40
N VAL A 157 8.07 6.61 10.86
CA VAL A 157 7.91 6.41 9.41
C VAL A 157 6.67 7.13 8.91
N LYS A 158 5.54 7.08 9.62
CA LYS A 158 4.32 7.79 9.25
C LYS A 158 4.51 9.31 9.19
N SER A 159 5.35 9.87 10.05
CA SER A 159 5.65 11.31 10.06
C SER A 159 6.51 11.77 8.88
N LEU A 160 7.19 10.85 8.18
CA LEU A 160 7.96 11.20 7.00
C LEU A 160 7.10 11.78 5.88
N PRO A 161 7.61 12.75 5.10
CA PRO A 161 6.99 13.15 3.84
C PRO A 161 6.76 11.96 2.91
N VAL A 162 5.60 11.92 2.25
CA VAL A 162 5.15 10.79 1.40
C VAL A 162 6.24 10.28 0.46
N LYS A 163 6.97 11.18 -0.20
CA LYS A 163 8.03 10.83 -1.17
C LYS A 163 9.20 10.00 -0.56
N TYR A 164 9.47 10.14 0.74
CA TYR A 164 10.49 9.36 1.43
C TYR A 164 9.88 8.09 2.02
N ARG A 165 8.67 8.20 2.56
CA ARG A 165 7.95 7.08 3.14
C ARG A 165 7.70 5.98 2.09
N GLU A 166 7.27 6.33 0.87
CA GLU A 166 7.03 5.37 -0.20
C GLU A 166 8.28 4.58 -0.61
N VAL A 167 9.44 5.24 -0.73
CA VAL A 167 10.67 4.53 -1.10
C VAL A 167 11.20 3.67 0.04
N ILE A 168 11.06 4.12 1.30
CA ILE A 168 11.41 3.33 2.48
C ILE A 168 10.52 2.10 2.58
N HIS A 169 9.21 2.25 2.40
CA HIS A 169 8.26 1.14 2.41
C HIS A 169 8.61 0.10 1.34
N LEU A 170 8.76 0.54 0.08
CA LEU A 170 9.06 -0.37 -1.03
C LEU A 170 10.41 -1.06 -0.88
N PHE A 171 11.42 -0.39 -0.33
CA PHE A 171 12.76 -0.95 -0.19
C PHE A 171 12.88 -1.90 1.01
N TYR A 172 12.48 -1.43 2.21
CA TYR A 172 12.70 -2.19 3.45
C TYR A 172 11.58 -3.16 3.77
N TYR A 173 10.36 -2.82 3.41
CA TYR A 173 9.21 -3.65 3.73
C TYR A 173 8.89 -4.65 2.60
N GLU A 174 8.76 -4.15 1.37
CA GLU A 174 8.43 -4.99 0.21
C GLU A 174 9.66 -5.65 -0.43
N GLY A 175 10.88 -5.27 -0.03
CA GLY A 175 12.12 -5.87 -0.49
C GLY A 175 12.50 -5.57 -1.94
N TYR A 176 11.92 -4.52 -2.54
CA TYR A 176 12.23 -4.19 -3.93
C TYR A 176 13.63 -3.58 -4.08
N PRO A 177 14.42 -4.01 -5.07
CA PRO A 177 15.67 -3.34 -5.43
C PRO A 177 15.38 -1.95 -6.03
N VAL A 178 16.33 -1.03 -5.90
CA VAL A 178 16.22 0.36 -6.35
C VAL A 178 15.74 0.48 -7.80
N LYS A 179 16.23 -0.39 -8.67
CA LYS A 179 15.84 -0.44 -10.09
C LYS A 179 14.34 -0.69 -10.28
N GLU A 180 13.78 -1.64 -9.54
CA GLU A 180 12.36 -1.96 -9.61
C GLU A 180 11.51 -0.85 -9.00
N ILE A 181 11.94 -0.27 -7.87
CA ILE A 181 11.28 0.90 -7.27
C ILE A 181 11.23 2.06 -8.27
N ALA A 182 12.31 2.30 -9.00
CA ALA A 182 12.37 3.32 -10.04
C ALA A 182 11.33 3.07 -11.14
N GLY A 183 11.16 1.82 -11.56
CA GLY A 183 10.13 1.40 -12.51
C GLY A 183 8.71 1.53 -11.96
N ILE A 184 8.47 1.13 -10.70
CA ILE A 184 7.16 1.23 -10.04
C ILE A 184 6.73 2.70 -9.89
N LEU A 185 7.64 3.55 -9.38
CA LEU A 185 7.39 4.96 -9.11
C LEU A 185 7.54 5.87 -10.35
N GLN A 186 8.02 5.33 -11.47
CA GLN A 186 8.34 6.08 -12.70
C GLN A 186 9.30 7.25 -12.44
N ARG A 187 10.37 6.98 -11.68
CA ARG A 187 11.42 7.94 -11.35
C ARG A 187 12.79 7.38 -11.72
N LYS A 188 13.79 8.26 -11.87
CA LYS A 188 15.18 7.84 -12.10
C LYS A 188 15.73 7.10 -10.87
N GLU A 189 16.55 6.06 -11.08
CA GLU A 189 17.20 5.34 -9.98
C GLU A 189 18.03 6.26 -9.06
N SER A 190 18.71 7.26 -9.63
CA SER A 190 19.46 8.27 -8.86
C SER A 190 18.56 9.04 -7.90
N THR A 191 17.32 9.35 -8.32
CA THR A 191 16.29 9.98 -7.46
C THR A 191 15.88 9.05 -6.33
N ILE A 192 15.62 7.77 -6.63
CA ILE A 192 15.27 6.77 -5.61
C ILE A 192 16.39 6.60 -4.57
N ARG A 193 17.66 6.49 -5.02
CA ARG A 193 18.81 6.43 -4.09
C ARG A 193 18.92 7.67 -3.21
N SER A 194 18.72 8.84 -3.79
CA SER A 194 18.72 10.11 -3.05
C SER A 194 17.57 10.19 -2.05
N ASP A 195 16.37 9.78 -2.46
CA ASP A 195 15.19 9.77 -1.59
C ASP A 195 15.33 8.76 -0.44
N LEU A 196 15.88 7.56 -0.70
CA LEU A 196 16.23 6.58 0.33
C LEU A 196 17.24 7.14 1.35
N ARG A 197 18.33 7.79 0.87
CA ARG A 197 19.32 8.40 1.75
C ARG A 197 18.69 9.47 2.63
N ARG A 198 17.97 10.42 2.04
CA ARG A 198 17.32 11.51 2.77
C ARG A 198 16.21 11.01 3.71
N GLY A 199 15.46 9.98 3.29
CA GLY A 199 14.45 9.34 4.13
C GLY A 199 15.05 8.71 5.37
N ARG A 200 16.19 8.00 5.23
CA ARG A 200 16.94 7.43 6.36
C ARG A 200 17.48 8.50 7.32
N GLU A 201 18.07 9.58 6.77
CA GLU A 201 18.57 10.70 7.57
C GLU A 201 17.46 11.33 8.41
N LYS A 202 16.30 11.60 7.78
CA LYS A 202 15.14 12.16 8.49
C LYS A 202 14.60 11.20 9.54
N LEU A 203 14.45 9.92 9.20
CA LEU A 203 13.98 8.91 10.16
C LEU A 203 14.90 8.81 11.36
N LYS A 204 16.23 8.82 11.12
CA LYS A 204 17.22 8.84 12.20
C LYS A 204 17.05 10.04 13.13
N ASN A 205 16.83 11.24 12.57
CA ASN A 205 16.64 12.46 13.36
C ASN A 205 15.36 12.38 14.20
N ILE A 206 14.24 11.98 13.59
CA ILE A 206 12.97 11.79 14.32
C ILE A 206 13.13 10.81 15.48
N LEU A 207 13.79 9.66 15.22
CA LEU A 207 14.01 8.65 16.25
C LEU A 207 14.90 9.14 17.37
N LYS A 208 15.90 9.98 17.08
CA LYS A 208 16.76 10.59 18.12
C LYS A 208 16.04 11.68 18.92
N GLU A 209 15.27 12.52 18.26
CA GLU A 209 14.61 13.68 18.87
C GLU A 209 13.37 13.29 19.69
N GLU A 210 12.57 12.33 19.18
CA GLU A 210 11.29 11.99 19.80
C GLU A 210 11.36 10.76 20.71
N TYR A 211 12.36 9.88 20.51
CA TYR A 211 12.40 8.57 21.18
C TYR A 211 13.73 8.26 21.89
N ASP A 212 14.61 9.26 22.02
CA ASP A 212 15.91 9.15 22.72
C ASP A 212 16.75 7.94 22.26
N PHE A 213 16.75 7.72 20.94
CA PHE A 213 17.39 6.57 20.31
C PHE A 213 18.83 6.94 19.94
N GLU A 214 19.83 6.36 20.64
CA GLU A 214 21.27 6.55 20.35
C GLU A 214 21.76 5.81 19.09
#